data_1058e1035422bc35d132982bcf14692a
#
_entry.id   1058e1035422bc35d132982bcf14692a
#
_cell.length_a   1.000
_cell.length_b   1.000
_cell.length_c   1.000
_cell.angle_alpha   90.00
_cell.angle_beta   90.00
_cell.angle_gamma   90.00
#
_symmetry.space_group_name_H-M   'P 1'
#
loop_
_entity.id
_entity.type
_entity.pdbx_description
1 polymer ?
#
loop_
_entity_poly.entity_id
_entity_poly.type
_entity_poly.pdbx_seq_one_letter_code
_entity_poly.pdbx_strand_id
1 'polypeptide(L)'
;MKERRDISGKIILKYKESAFKNASQTFINHLRDLAFEEVGSYPISLGERFYCLNLPTGLGKTLTGLHFALKLRENIAQSGYTPRIIYALPFLSIIDQNYEIYQQVLSTEYKIDSHYLLKHHHLTDIVFYENDREFDFDAAKILLEGWNAEIIVTTFIQLFHTLIGYKNRMLRKFHKLAGAIIILDEVQAIHHKYWLVVKGILTSLATQLNTYILLCTATQPLIFPKSALRDTCEKEKYFRQLDRITIYPHLTKKQTLEAFINEFSPVKKTLFIVNTINAAKTLFRLLQGRYPQEKIAYLTTHIIPKERLKRIKEIKQGKYKLCVSTQLVEAGVDIDFPVVYRDLAPLDALIQSAGRCNRNAEEKGTMYVLNLINEKGKRYAYQVYDLWLIDKTEKILVRYSSISEPDILELINSYYEEVNQEKPDETAKALLKSLQTLHFNGEKETYPVSNFRLIEEDYPKWEVFIEYDEEAKMLWKEFTQIRKIKDRFERKMAYEQIKSRFSQYIISVPQTIENRPPVVENLLYVPYEQLEDFYDKETGYKLEGGVMVF
;
A
#
# COMPACT_ATOMS: atom_id res chain seq x y z
N MET A 1 2.04 -33.70 -11.86
CA MET A 1 1.77 -32.44 -11.10
C MET A 1 1.53 -32.84 -9.65
N LYS A 2 2.16 -32.13 -8.66
CA LYS A 2 1.77 -32.34 -7.25
C LYS A 2 0.27 -32.00 -7.11
N GLU A 3 -0.47 -32.85 -6.45
CA GLU A 3 -1.88 -32.65 -6.18
C GLU A 3 -2.09 -31.33 -5.42
N ARG A 4 -3.10 -30.56 -5.80
CA ARG A 4 -3.42 -29.28 -5.14
C ARG A 4 -3.94 -29.55 -3.74
N ARG A 5 -3.47 -28.78 -2.75
CA ARG A 5 -3.92 -28.93 -1.37
C ARG A 5 -5.31 -28.35 -1.21
N ASP A 6 -6.18 -29.06 -0.54
CA ASP A 6 -7.49 -28.55 -0.19
C ASP A 6 -7.40 -27.55 0.96
N ILE A 7 -8.19 -26.48 0.87
CA ILE A 7 -8.35 -25.46 1.91
C ILE A 7 -9.85 -25.16 2.01
N SER A 8 -10.43 -25.56 3.13
CA SER A 8 -11.87 -25.37 3.36
C SER A 8 -12.22 -23.88 3.54
N GLY A 9 -13.27 -23.41 2.85
CA GLY A 9 -13.79 -22.06 3.04
C GLY A 9 -14.37 -21.82 4.44
N LYS A 10 -14.71 -22.90 5.17
CA LYS A 10 -15.19 -22.81 6.56
C LYS A 10 -14.10 -22.43 7.57
N ILE A 11 -12.83 -22.49 7.17
CA ILE A 11 -11.70 -22.13 8.06
C ILE A 11 -11.81 -20.69 8.59
N ILE A 12 -12.31 -19.77 7.76
CA ILE A 12 -12.49 -18.37 8.17
C ILE A 12 -13.53 -18.26 9.29
N LEU A 13 -14.62 -19.04 9.24
CA LEU A 13 -15.63 -19.05 10.29
C LEU A 13 -15.02 -19.51 11.62
N LYS A 14 -14.27 -20.61 11.62
CA LYS A 14 -13.57 -21.11 12.81
C LYS A 14 -12.57 -20.11 13.36
N TYR A 15 -11.82 -19.45 12.48
CA TYR A 15 -10.92 -18.38 12.90
C TYR A 15 -11.67 -17.24 13.56
N LYS A 16 -12.79 -16.77 12.97
CA LYS A 16 -13.60 -15.71 13.56
C LYS A 16 -14.14 -16.09 14.94
N GLU A 17 -14.68 -17.30 15.09
CA GLU A 17 -15.18 -17.82 16.37
C GLU A 17 -14.10 -17.83 17.45
N SER A 18 -12.85 -18.15 17.11
CA SER A 18 -11.74 -18.19 18.08
C SER A 18 -11.15 -16.80 18.34
N ALA A 19 -10.82 -16.06 17.29
CA ALA A 19 -10.08 -14.80 17.38
C ALA A 19 -10.93 -13.63 17.91
N PHE A 20 -12.25 -13.64 17.62
CA PHE A 20 -13.16 -12.56 18.00
C PHE A 20 -14.19 -12.96 19.06
N LYS A 21 -14.03 -14.13 19.71
CA LYS A 21 -14.94 -14.63 20.76
C LYS A 21 -15.25 -13.61 21.86
N ASN A 22 -14.25 -12.81 22.24
CA ASN A 22 -14.35 -11.78 23.28
C ASN A 22 -14.38 -10.36 22.71
N ALA A 23 -14.58 -10.19 21.41
CA ALA A 23 -14.67 -8.86 20.81
C ALA A 23 -15.91 -8.14 21.34
N SER A 24 -15.75 -6.86 21.72
CA SER A 24 -16.87 -6.02 22.13
C SER A 24 -17.90 -5.94 21.01
N GLN A 25 -19.18 -6.06 21.36
CA GLN A 25 -20.28 -5.88 20.41
C GLN A 25 -20.49 -4.39 20.10
N THR A 26 -19.55 -3.82 19.35
CA THR A 26 -19.68 -2.45 18.85
C THR A 26 -20.49 -2.44 17.56
N PHE A 27 -21.08 -1.29 17.25
CA PHE A 27 -21.79 -1.11 15.98
C PHE A 27 -20.93 -1.45 14.76
N ILE A 28 -19.65 -1.10 14.79
CA ILE A 28 -18.68 -1.44 13.71
C ILE A 28 -18.48 -2.94 13.58
N ASN A 29 -18.36 -3.68 14.69
CA ASN A 29 -18.21 -5.12 14.65
C ASN A 29 -19.48 -5.80 14.10
N HIS A 30 -20.65 -5.30 14.48
CA HIS A 30 -21.91 -5.76 13.90
C HIS A 30 -21.96 -5.56 12.38
N LEU A 31 -21.56 -4.37 11.88
CA LEU A 31 -21.49 -4.13 10.43
C LEU A 31 -20.46 -5.01 9.71
N ARG A 32 -19.33 -5.30 10.37
CA ARG A 32 -18.32 -6.26 9.85
C ARG A 32 -18.91 -7.65 9.69
N ASP A 33 -19.67 -8.10 10.68
CA ASP A 33 -20.32 -9.42 10.64
C ASP A 33 -21.38 -9.48 9.56
N LEU A 34 -22.25 -8.47 9.46
CA LEU A 34 -23.25 -8.37 8.39
C LEU A 34 -22.62 -8.41 6.99
N ALA A 35 -21.57 -7.63 6.76
CA ALA A 35 -20.87 -7.62 5.47
C ALA A 35 -20.22 -8.97 5.16
N PHE A 36 -19.63 -9.60 6.17
CA PHE A 36 -19.02 -10.92 6.03
C PHE A 36 -20.07 -12.00 5.70
N GLU A 37 -21.21 -12.01 6.36
CA GLU A 37 -22.32 -12.94 6.11
C GLU A 37 -22.96 -12.74 4.73
N GLU A 38 -23.20 -11.48 4.33
CA GLU A 38 -23.75 -11.13 3.03
C GLU A 38 -22.85 -11.63 1.90
N VAL A 39 -21.54 -11.34 1.97
CA VAL A 39 -20.55 -11.81 1.00
C VAL A 39 -20.41 -13.33 1.05
N GLY A 40 -20.47 -13.92 2.23
CA GLY A 40 -20.47 -15.38 2.44
C GLY A 40 -21.68 -16.07 1.82
N SER A 41 -22.83 -15.44 1.78
CA SER A 41 -24.07 -15.98 1.17
C SER A 41 -24.22 -15.66 -0.31
N TYR A 42 -23.36 -14.78 -0.88
CA TYR A 42 -23.44 -14.36 -2.28
C TYR A 42 -23.47 -15.56 -3.25
N PRO A 43 -24.43 -15.65 -4.18
CA PRO A 43 -24.52 -16.75 -5.13
C PRO A 43 -23.42 -16.64 -6.20
N ILE A 44 -22.48 -17.59 -6.19
CA ILE A 44 -21.38 -17.61 -7.14
C ILE A 44 -21.82 -18.23 -8.46
N SER A 45 -21.61 -17.51 -9.56
CA SER A 45 -21.75 -18.01 -10.92
C SER A 45 -20.38 -18.21 -11.56
N LEU A 46 -20.05 -19.43 -11.98
CA LEU A 46 -18.79 -19.73 -12.64
C LEU A 46 -18.66 -19.11 -14.05
N GLY A 47 -19.76 -18.58 -14.61
CA GLY A 47 -19.75 -17.79 -15.85
C GLY A 47 -19.16 -16.37 -15.67
N GLU A 48 -19.28 -15.82 -14.47
CA GLU A 48 -18.76 -14.51 -14.14
C GLU A 48 -17.27 -14.56 -13.82
N ARG A 49 -16.52 -13.55 -14.23
CA ARG A 49 -15.07 -13.50 -14.04
C ARG A 49 -14.60 -12.33 -13.20
N PHE A 50 -15.40 -11.29 -13.07
CA PHE A 50 -15.06 -10.06 -12.37
C PHE A 50 -16.01 -9.79 -11.23
N TYR A 51 -15.50 -9.80 -10.02
CA TYR A 51 -16.22 -9.51 -8.79
C TYR A 51 -15.65 -8.25 -8.13
N CYS A 52 -16.49 -7.56 -7.38
CA CYS A 52 -16.09 -6.38 -6.63
C CYS A 52 -16.59 -6.49 -5.18
N LEU A 53 -15.67 -6.29 -4.24
CA LEU A 53 -15.93 -6.11 -2.82
C LEU A 53 -15.66 -4.65 -2.47
N ASN A 54 -16.69 -3.82 -2.55
CA ASN A 54 -16.62 -2.40 -2.22
C ASN A 54 -17.24 -2.16 -0.84
N LEU A 55 -16.38 -1.94 0.15
CA LEU A 55 -16.76 -1.67 1.53
C LEU A 55 -16.00 -0.46 2.06
N PRO A 56 -16.59 0.35 2.93
CA PRO A 56 -15.89 1.42 3.64
C PRO A 56 -14.60 0.94 4.32
N THR A 57 -13.68 1.87 4.57
CA THR A 57 -12.46 1.57 5.32
C THR A 57 -12.81 1.06 6.73
N GLY A 58 -12.09 0.02 7.18
CA GLY A 58 -12.29 -0.55 8.51
C GLY A 58 -13.37 -1.63 8.63
N LEU A 59 -14.13 -1.95 7.58
CA LEU A 59 -15.15 -3.01 7.61
C LEU A 59 -14.64 -4.43 7.26
N GLY A 60 -13.35 -4.72 7.46
CA GLY A 60 -12.83 -6.08 7.41
C GLY A 60 -12.66 -6.69 6.00
N LYS A 61 -12.43 -5.86 4.96
CA LYS A 61 -12.23 -6.29 3.56
C LYS A 61 -11.26 -7.46 3.39
N THR A 62 -10.16 -7.49 4.15
CA THR A 62 -9.13 -8.53 4.04
C THR A 62 -9.67 -9.93 4.33
N LEU A 63 -10.37 -10.11 5.46
CA LEU A 63 -10.97 -11.41 5.81
C LEU A 63 -12.16 -11.76 4.93
N THR A 64 -13.01 -10.78 4.63
CA THR A 64 -14.19 -10.96 3.78
C THR A 64 -13.79 -11.31 2.35
N GLY A 65 -12.76 -10.68 1.80
CA GLY A 65 -12.22 -10.99 0.48
C GLY A 65 -11.60 -12.39 0.41
N LEU A 66 -10.86 -12.80 1.45
CA LEU A 66 -10.33 -14.17 1.54
C LEU A 66 -11.47 -15.20 1.64
N HIS A 67 -12.50 -14.91 2.42
CA HIS A 67 -13.67 -15.78 2.55
C HIS A 67 -14.37 -15.99 1.20
N PHE A 68 -14.64 -14.92 0.47
CA PHE A 68 -15.20 -15.00 -0.87
C PHE A 68 -14.30 -15.81 -1.82
N ALA A 69 -12.99 -15.57 -1.81
CA ALA A 69 -12.04 -16.25 -2.67
C ALA A 69 -11.95 -17.76 -2.36
N LEU A 70 -12.00 -18.16 -1.09
CA LEU A 70 -12.03 -19.58 -0.70
C LEU A 70 -13.34 -20.24 -1.11
N LYS A 71 -14.48 -19.57 -0.93
CA LYS A 71 -15.78 -20.05 -1.42
C LYS A 71 -15.80 -20.20 -2.93
N LEU A 72 -15.29 -19.22 -3.68
CA LEU A 72 -15.14 -19.30 -5.13
C LEU A 72 -14.24 -20.46 -5.53
N ARG A 73 -13.11 -20.66 -4.81
CA ARG A 73 -12.17 -21.78 -5.02
C ARG A 73 -12.86 -23.14 -4.87
N GLU A 74 -13.66 -23.32 -3.82
CA GLU A 74 -14.44 -24.56 -3.60
C GLU A 74 -15.43 -24.81 -4.73
N ASN A 75 -16.16 -23.78 -5.19
CA ASN A 75 -17.10 -23.89 -6.31
C ASN A 75 -16.40 -24.29 -7.61
N ILE A 76 -15.25 -23.71 -7.91
CA ILE A 76 -14.46 -24.07 -9.11
C ILE A 76 -13.90 -25.49 -8.97
N ALA A 77 -13.48 -25.91 -7.78
CA ALA A 77 -12.93 -27.25 -7.54
C ALA A 77 -13.93 -28.37 -7.88
N GLN A 78 -15.23 -28.13 -7.73
CA GLN A 78 -16.28 -29.07 -8.15
C GLN A 78 -16.27 -29.35 -9.67
N SER A 79 -15.69 -28.48 -10.48
CA SER A 79 -15.51 -28.71 -11.92
C SER A 79 -14.21 -29.44 -12.27
N GLY A 80 -13.50 -29.98 -11.28
CA GLY A 80 -12.28 -30.78 -11.47
C GLY A 80 -10.98 -29.98 -11.53
N TYR A 81 -11.00 -28.69 -11.20
CA TYR A 81 -9.82 -27.83 -11.16
C TYR A 81 -9.79 -26.96 -9.90
N THR A 82 -8.72 -27.06 -9.12
CA THR A 82 -8.54 -26.25 -7.90
C THR A 82 -7.64 -25.05 -8.17
N PRO A 83 -8.16 -23.81 -8.16
CA PRO A 83 -7.38 -22.60 -8.45
C PRO A 83 -6.41 -22.21 -7.33
N ARG A 84 -5.36 -21.47 -7.68
CA ARG A 84 -4.56 -20.69 -6.70
C ARG A 84 -5.28 -19.40 -6.36
N ILE A 85 -4.98 -18.87 -5.17
CA ILE A 85 -5.36 -17.52 -4.78
C ILE A 85 -4.10 -16.66 -4.83
N ILE A 86 -4.14 -15.56 -5.57
CA ILE A 86 -3.06 -14.57 -5.65
C ILE A 86 -3.62 -13.26 -5.11
N TYR A 87 -3.14 -12.89 -3.92
CA TYR A 87 -3.54 -11.66 -3.25
C TYR A 87 -2.47 -10.59 -3.47
N ALA A 88 -2.80 -9.57 -4.22
CA ALA A 88 -1.90 -8.50 -4.61
C ALA A 88 -2.27 -7.16 -3.98
N LEU A 89 -1.27 -6.44 -3.50
CA LEU A 89 -1.34 -5.19 -2.76
C LEU A 89 -0.41 -4.13 -3.35
N PRO A 90 -0.74 -2.83 -3.25
CA PRO A 90 0.12 -1.77 -3.77
C PRO A 90 1.38 -1.51 -2.93
N PHE A 91 1.31 -1.71 -1.61
CA PHE A 91 2.34 -1.26 -0.67
C PHE A 91 2.93 -2.39 0.17
N LEU A 92 4.25 -2.33 0.40
CA LEU A 92 4.98 -3.32 1.23
C LEU A 92 4.53 -3.32 2.69
N SER A 93 4.20 -2.16 3.23
CA SER A 93 3.79 -2.00 4.64
C SER A 93 2.54 -2.80 5.03
N ILE A 94 1.69 -3.13 4.05
CA ILE A 94 0.45 -3.90 4.28
C ILE A 94 0.67 -5.41 4.11
N ILE A 95 1.68 -5.79 3.31
CA ILE A 95 1.88 -7.21 2.97
C ILE A 95 2.14 -8.05 4.21
N ASP A 96 3.02 -7.60 5.11
CA ASP A 96 3.36 -8.35 6.32
C ASP A 96 2.13 -8.54 7.20
N GLN A 97 1.36 -7.48 7.43
CA GLN A 97 0.12 -7.53 8.21
C GLN A 97 -0.91 -8.50 7.61
N ASN A 98 -1.14 -8.43 6.29
CA ASN A 98 -2.13 -9.28 5.64
C ASN A 98 -1.63 -10.74 5.53
N TYR A 99 -0.32 -10.94 5.35
CA TYR A 99 0.28 -12.25 5.39
C TYR A 99 0.11 -12.91 6.77
N GLU A 100 0.36 -12.17 7.86
CA GLU A 100 0.14 -12.64 9.24
C GLU A 100 -1.33 -13.02 9.48
N ILE A 101 -2.29 -12.22 9.01
CA ILE A 101 -3.71 -12.54 9.10
C ILE A 101 -4.01 -13.86 8.37
N TYR A 102 -3.53 -14.02 7.15
CA TYR A 102 -3.75 -15.24 6.37
C TYR A 102 -3.08 -16.45 7.02
N GLN A 103 -1.89 -16.27 7.59
CA GLN A 103 -1.19 -17.31 8.34
C GLN A 103 -1.99 -17.73 9.58
N GLN A 104 -2.50 -16.78 10.37
CA GLN A 104 -3.33 -17.06 11.54
C GLN A 104 -4.60 -17.82 11.16
N VAL A 105 -5.28 -17.38 10.09
CA VAL A 105 -6.47 -18.07 9.57
C VAL A 105 -6.15 -19.53 9.22
N LEU A 106 -5.14 -19.74 8.39
CA LEU A 106 -4.79 -21.10 7.92
C LEU A 106 -4.28 -21.98 9.05
N SER A 107 -3.56 -21.42 10.05
CA SER A 107 -3.05 -22.15 11.22
C SER A 107 -4.14 -22.68 12.13
N THR A 108 -5.40 -22.27 11.93
CA THR A 108 -6.54 -22.79 12.70
C THR A 108 -6.77 -24.28 12.41
N GLU A 109 -6.46 -24.76 11.19
CA GLU A 109 -6.71 -26.16 10.79
C GLU A 109 -5.48 -26.85 10.20
N TYR A 110 -4.51 -26.09 9.70
CA TYR A 110 -3.36 -26.65 8.96
C TYR A 110 -2.05 -26.31 9.66
N LYS A 111 -1.11 -27.24 9.61
CA LYS A 111 0.30 -26.92 9.86
C LYS A 111 0.84 -26.20 8.61
N ILE A 112 1.04 -24.90 8.73
CA ILE A 112 1.36 -24.05 7.58
C ILE A 112 2.82 -24.23 7.17
N ASP A 113 3.01 -24.52 5.91
CA ASP A 113 4.29 -24.49 5.23
C ASP A 113 4.22 -23.55 3.99
N SER A 114 5.33 -23.39 3.29
CA SER A 114 5.44 -22.51 2.13
C SER A 114 4.61 -22.98 0.91
N HIS A 115 4.11 -24.21 0.91
CA HIS A 115 3.16 -24.68 -0.12
C HIS A 115 1.72 -24.22 0.14
N TYR A 116 1.35 -23.95 1.40
CA TYR A 116 0.03 -23.37 1.73
C TYR A 116 0.01 -21.88 1.48
N LEU A 117 1.00 -21.15 2.04
CA LEU A 117 1.03 -19.71 2.03
C LEU A 117 2.43 -19.20 1.74
N LEU A 118 2.54 -18.35 0.73
CA LEU A 118 3.80 -17.76 0.29
C LEU A 118 3.70 -16.24 0.28
N LYS A 119 4.69 -15.58 0.90
CA LYS A 119 4.91 -14.14 0.77
C LYS A 119 5.98 -13.89 -0.28
N HIS A 120 5.71 -13.04 -1.28
CA HIS A 120 6.68 -12.73 -2.31
C HIS A 120 6.69 -11.26 -2.73
N HIS A 121 7.73 -10.56 -2.33
CA HIS A 121 8.09 -9.22 -2.80
C HIS A 121 9.62 -9.08 -2.86
N HIS A 122 10.13 -7.94 -3.31
CA HIS A 122 11.57 -7.77 -3.55
C HIS A 122 12.45 -7.79 -2.29
N LEU A 123 11.85 -7.62 -1.09
CA LEU A 123 12.55 -7.68 0.21
C LEU A 123 12.23 -8.98 1.00
N THR A 124 11.50 -9.94 0.42
CA THR A 124 11.18 -11.20 1.10
C THR A 124 12.45 -12.04 1.27
N ASP A 125 12.61 -12.62 2.45
CA ASP A 125 13.64 -13.62 2.70
C ASP A 125 13.44 -14.85 1.81
N ILE A 126 14.53 -15.39 1.28
CA ILE A 126 14.49 -16.56 0.40
C ILE A 126 14.51 -17.80 1.29
N VAL A 127 13.35 -18.13 1.81
CA VAL A 127 13.15 -19.30 2.66
C VAL A 127 11.91 -20.06 2.16
N PHE A 128 12.02 -21.37 2.07
CA PHE A 128 10.92 -22.25 1.67
C PHE A 128 10.93 -23.50 2.55
N TYR A 129 9.80 -23.74 3.23
CA TYR A 129 9.63 -24.88 4.12
C TYR A 129 8.58 -25.86 3.58
N GLU A 130 8.83 -27.15 3.76
CA GLU A 130 7.85 -28.23 3.57
C GLU A 130 7.96 -29.21 4.73
N ASN A 131 6.90 -29.39 5.51
CA ASN A 131 6.86 -30.30 6.66
C ASN A 131 8.06 -30.17 7.61
N ASP A 132 8.39 -28.95 8.06
CA ASP A 132 9.52 -28.57 8.91
C ASP A 132 10.92 -28.75 8.27
N ARG A 133 11.00 -29.17 7.01
CA ARG A 133 12.26 -29.21 6.28
C ARG A 133 12.44 -27.89 5.55
N GLU A 134 13.53 -27.21 5.84
CA GLU A 134 14.00 -26.05 5.07
C GLU A 134 14.71 -26.53 3.80
N PHE A 135 14.36 -25.96 2.67
CA PHE A 135 15.05 -26.19 1.42
C PHE A 135 16.35 -25.40 1.37
N ASP A 136 17.35 -25.93 0.67
CA ASP A 136 18.53 -25.14 0.35
C ASP A 136 18.15 -23.86 -0.41
N PHE A 137 19.04 -22.88 -0.37
CA PHE A 137 18.76 -21.54 -0.89
C PHE A 137 18.32 -21.54 -2.35
N ASP A 138 18.93 -22.36 -3.23
CA ASP A 138 18.62 -22.37 -4.64
C ASP A 138 17.26 -23.00 -4.93
N ALA A 139 16.96 -24.11 -4.29
CA ALA A 139 15.65 -24.73 -4.40
C ALA A 139 14.56 -23.81 -3.79
N ALA A 140 14.81 -23.22 -2.62
CA ALA A 140 13.92 -22.25 -1.99
C ALA A 140 13.62 -21.07 -2.92
N LYS A 141 14.64 -20.53 -3.57
CA LYS A 141 14.52 -19.42 -4.51
C LYS A 141 13.68 -19.76 -5.74
N ILE A 142 13.93 -20.93 -6.35
CA ILE A 142 13.16 -21.39 -7.50
C ILE A 142 11.68 -21.57 -7.14
N LEU A 143 11.40 -22.18 -5.99
CA LEU A 143 10.05 -22.43 -5.52
C LEU A 143 9.31 -21.12 -5.17
N LEU A 144 9.99 -20.19 -4.51
CA LEU A 144 9.46 -18.88 -4.16
C LEU A 144 9.21 -18.02 -5.41
N GLU A 145 10.22 -17.87 -6.28
CA GLU A 145 10.08 -17.11 -7.52
C GLU A 145 9.07 -17.73 -8.49
N GLY A 146 8.87 -19.06 -8.42
CA GLY A 146 7.89 -19.79 -9.21
C GLY A 146 6.47 -19.79 -8.66
N TRP A 147 6.19 -19.15 -7.53
CA TRP A 147 4.88 -19.12 -6.88
C TRP A 147 4.26 -20.50 -6.64
N ASN A 148 5.05 -21.38 -6.01
CA ASN A 148 4.64 -22.77 -5.75
C ASN A 148 3.87 -22.92 -4.43
N ALA A 149 2.78 -22.17 -4.26
CA ALA A 149 1.89 -22.23 -3.10
C ALA A 149 0.41 -22.22 -3.51
N GLU A 150 -0.47 -22.51 -2.57
CA GLU A 150 -1.92 -22.42 -2.75
C GLU A 150 -2.38 -20.96 -2.71
N ILE A 151 -1.85 -20.18 -1.75
CA ILE A 151 -2.12 -18.76 -1.59
C ILE A 151 -0.81 -18.00 -1.68
N ILE A 152 -0.76 -17.00 -2.53
CA ILE A 152 0.40 -16.13 -2.73
C ILE A 152 0.00 -14.70 -2.34
N VAL A 153 0.71 -14.11 -1.36
CA VAL A 153 0.60 -12.70 -0.99
C VAL A 153 1.74 -11.93 -1.63
N THR A 154 1.43 -10.96 -2.47
CA THR A 154 2.43 -10.28 -3.30
C THR A 154 2.12 -8.80 -3.53
N THR A 155 3.01 -8.09 -4.23
CA THR A 155 2.79 -6.68 -4.62
C THR A 155 2.17 -6.55 -6.02
N PHE A 156 1.49 -5.42 -6.26
CA PHE A 156 1.10 -5.03 -7.63
C PHE A 156 2.29 -5.00 -8.58
N ILE A 157 3.45 -4.53 -8.11
CA ILE A 157 4.69 -4.52 -8.92
C ILE A 157 5.02 -5.93 -9.40
N GLN A 158 5.03 -6.93 -8.50
CA GLN A 158 5.31 -8.32 -8.87
C GLN A 158 4.27 -8.89 -9.84
N LEU A 159 2.99 -8.62 -9.58
CA LEU A 159 1.89 -9.10 -10.43
C LEU A 159 1.93 -8.44 -11.82
N PHE A 160 1.91 -7.11 -11.89
CA PHE A 160 1.84 -6.42 -13.18
C PHE A 160 3.12 -6.54 -14.01
N HIS A 161 4.32 -6.60 -13.39
CA HIS A 161 5.53 -6.93 -14.12
C HIS A 161 5.60 -8.39 -14.56
N THR A 162 4.82 -9.30 -13.95
CA THR A 162 4.63 -10.66 -14.48
C THR A 162 3.71 -10.65 -15.70
N LEU A 163 2.69 -9.80 -15.70
CA LEU A 163 1.71 -9.66 -16.77
C LEU A 163 2.24 -8.87 -17.98
N ILE A 164 3.00 -7.81 -17.72
CA ILE A 164 3.47 -6.83 -18.73
C ILE A 164 4.99 -6.95 -18.92
N GLY A 165 5.64 -7.82 -18.18
CA GLY A 165 7.09 -7.94 -18.19
C GLY A 165 7.65 -8.68 -19.40
N TYR A 166 8.96 -8.48 -19.64
CA TYR A 166 9.74 -9.18 -20.66
C TYR A 166 10.95 -9.93 -20.06
N LYS A 167 11.22 -9.72 -18.75
CA LYS A 167 12.37 -10.38 -18.08
C LYS A 167 12.00 -11.81 -17.67
N ASN A 168 12.84 -12.78 -18.02
CA ASN A 168 12.64 -14.20 -17.70
C ASN A 168 12.26 -14.47 -16.24
N ARG A 169 12.85 -13.75 -15.30
CA ARG A 169 12.52 -13.87 -13.87
C ARG A 169 11.04 -13.61 -13.59
N MET A 170 10.43 -12.65 -14.27
CA MET A 170 9.00 -12.32 -14.09
C MET A 170 8.12 -13.33 -14.83
N LEU A 171 8.52 -13.76 -16.03
CA LEU A 171 7.75 -14.69 -16.85
C LEU A 171 7.67 -16.11 -16.28
N ARG A 172 8.63 -16.54 -15.44
CA ARG A 172 8.62 -17.87 -14.79
C ARG A 172 7.32 -18.21 -14.06
N LYS A 173 6.64 -17.21 -13.50
CA LYS A 173 5.41 -17.37 -12.72
C LYS A 173 4.13 -17.07 -13.52
N PHE A 174 4.24 -16.62 -14.76
CA PHE A 174 3.09 -16.26 -15.60
C PHE A 174 2.07 -17.41 -15.72
N HIS A 175 2.52 -18.64 -15.91
CA HIS A 175 1.66 -19.82 -16.00
C HIS A 175 0.83 -20.10 -14.74
N LYS A 176 1.20 -19.53 -13.59
CA LYS A 176 0.44 -19.66 -12.33
C LYS A 176 -0.82 -18.77 -12.30
N LEU A 177 -0.89 -17.81 -13.22
CA LEU A 177 -2.05 -16.92 -13.36
C LEU A 177 -3.22 -17.62 -14.08
N ALA A 178 -2.94 -18.60 -14.92
CA ALA A 178 -3.98 -19.37 -15.60
C ALA A 178 -4.87 -20.11 -14.60
N GLY A 179 -6.18 -19.88 -14.69
CA GLY A 179 -7.19 -20.44 -13.79
C GLY A 179 -7.10 -19.97 -12.34
N ALA A 180 -6.29 -18.96 -12.02
CA ALA A 180 -6.16 -18.45 -10.65
C ALA A 180 -7.33 -17.55 -10.25
N ILE A 181 -7.49 -17.35 -8.94
CA ILE A 181 -8.30 -16.28 -8.36
C ILE A 181 -7.33 -15.17 -7.96
N ILE A 182 -7.44 -14.00 -8.58
CA ILE A 182 -6.60 -12.84 -8.30
C ILE A 182 -7.42 -11.84 -7.50
N ILE A 183 -6.97 -11.55 -6.28
CA ILE A 183 -7.52 -10.50 -5.44
C ILE A 183 -6.62 -9.27 -5.61
N LEU A 184 -7.20 -8.16 -6.08
CA LEU A 184 -6.53 -6.86 -6.17
C LEU A 184 -7.09 -5.99 -5.05
N ASP A 185 -6.31 -5.82 -3.97
CA ASP A 185 -6.73 -4.99 -2.84
C ASP A 185 -6.16 -3.58 -2.98
N GLU A 186 -6.94 -2.56 -2.60
CA GLU A 186 -6.64 -1.14 -2.79
C GLU A 186 -6.37 -0.79 -4.28
N VAL A 187 -7.23 -1.29 -5.18
CA VAL A 187 -7.06 -1.18 -6.64
C VAL A 187 -6.99 0.28 -7.15
N GLN A 188 -7.53 1.23 -6.39
CA GLN A 188 -7.44 2.67 -6.68
C GLN A 188 -5.99 3.21 -6.66
N ALA A 189 -5.05 2.50 -6.02
CA ALA A 189 -3.64 2.86 -6.07
C ALA A 189 -2.99 2.68 -7.46
N ILE A 190 -3.70 2.05 -8.40
CA ILE A 190 -3.25 1.95 -9.79
C ILE A 190 -3.46 3.30 -10.48
N HIS A 191 -2.35 3.91 -10.91
CA HIS A 191 -2.38 5.21 -11.56
C HIS A 191 -3.30 5.20 -12.80
N HIS A 192 -4.15 6.22 -12.96
CA HIS A 192 -5.19 6.32 -14.00
C HIS A 192 -4.67 6.10 -15.44
N LYS A 193 -3.43 6.53 -15.73
CA LYS A 193 -2.78 6.33 -17.03
C LYS A 193 -2.62 4.87 -17.45
N TYR A 194 -2.69 3.91 -16.51
CA TYR A 194 -2.60 2.48 -16.79
C TYR A 194 -3.94 1.74 -16.79
N TRP A 195 -5.05 2.42 -16.47
CA TRP A 195 -6.35 1.75 -16.34
C TRP A 195 -6.75 1.00 -17.60
N LEU A 196 -6.53 1.58 -18.80
CA LEU A 196 -6.86 0.91 -20.06
C LEU A 196 -6.01 -0.35 -20.29
N VAL A 197 -4.71 -0.30 -19.96
CA VAL A 197 -3.80 -1.46 -20.06
C VAL A 197 -4.21 -2.54 -19.07
N VAL A 198 -4.45 -2.16 -17.81
CA VAL A 198 -4.87 -3.08 -16.74
C VAL A 198 -6.19 -3.76 -17.10
N LYS A 199 -7.18 -2.98 -17.58
CA LYS A 199 -8.45 -3.51 -18.08
C LYS A 199 -8.23 -4.53 -19.20
N GLY A 200 -7.44 -4.18 -20.22
CA GLY A 200 -7.19 -5.06 -21.36
C GLY A 200 -6.54 -6.37 -20.97
N ILE A 201 -5.50 -6.32 -20.13
CA ILE A 201 -4.76 -7.50 -19.69
C ILE A 201 -5.60 -8.39 -18.78
N LEU A 202 -6.28 -7.82 -17.78
CA LEU A 202 -7.12 -8.60 -16.87
C LEU A 202 -8.31 -9.22 -17.61
N THR A 203 -8.88 -8.52 -18.61
CA THR A 203 -9.92 -9.09 -19.48
C THR A 203 -9.36 -10.27 -20.28
N SER A 204 -8.16 -10.15 -20.86
CA SER A 204 -7.53 -11.25 -21.58
C SER A 204 -7.21 -12.45 -20.68
N LEU A 205 -6.74 -12.24 -19.46
CA LEU A 205 -6.56 -13.31 -18.48
C LEU A 205 -7.88 -14.02 -18.17
N ALA A 206 -8.93 -13.26 -17.93
CA ALA A 206 -10.24 -13.81 -17.58
C ALA A 206 -10.83 -14.64 -18.72
N THR A 207 -10.71 -14.16 -19.97
CA THR A 207 -11.32 -14.81 -21.13
C THR A 207 -10.47 -15.92 -21.74
N GLN A 208 -9.14 -15.75 -21.79
CA GLN A 208 -8.24 -16.70 -22.45
C GLN A 208 -7.64 -17.73 -21.48
N LEU A 209 -7.44 -17.35 -20.23
CA LEU A 209 -6.77 -18.20 -19.24
C LEU A 209 -7.69 -18.58 -18.07
N ASN A 210 -8.99 -18.37 -18.21
CA ASN A 210 -10.01 -18.76 -17.21
C ASN A 210 -9.72 -18.26 -15.79
N THR A 211 -9.18 -17.04 -15.67
CA THR A 211 -8.81 -16.41 -14.40
C THR A 211 -9.99 -15.63 -13.82
N TYR A 212 -10.16 -15.67 -12.51
CA TYR A 212 -11.17 -14.91 -11.78
C TYR A 212 -10.53 -13.71 -11.08
N ILE A 213 -11.18 -12.57 -11.11
CA ILE A 213 -10.67 -11.31 -10.56
C ILE A 213 -11.63 -10.80 -9.49
N LEU A 214 -11.12 -10.56 -8.29
CA LEU A 214 -11.84 -9.89 -7.21
C LEU A 214 -11.16 -8.54 -6.93
N LEU A 215 -11.88 -7.45 -7.17
CA LEU A 215 -11.43 -6.10 -6.81
C LEU A 215 -11.89 -5.77 -5.39
N CYS A 216 -10.96 -5.50 -4.48
CA CYS A 216 -11.25 -5.06 -3.12
C CYS A 216 -10.88 -3.57 -2.99
N THR A 217 -11.81 -2.74 -2.55
CA THR A 217 -11.59 -1.30 -2.46
C THR A 217 -12.60 -0.63 -1.52
N ALA A 218 -12.26 0.57 -1.04
CA ALA A 218 -13.23 1.49 -0.44
C ALA A 218 -13.65 2.57 -1.44
N THR A 219 -12.82 2.81 -2.46
CA THR A 219 -13.04 3.83 -3.49
C THR A 219 -12.87 3.17 -4.84
N GLN A 220 -13.97 2.78 -5.48
CA GLN A 220 -13.93 1.99 -6.72
C GLN A 220 -13.58 2.85 -7.94
N PRO A 221 -12.36 2.74 -8.49
CA PRO A 221 -12.01 3.42 -9.73
C PRO A 221 -12.72 2.76 -10.91
N LEU A 222 -13.08 3.56 -11.92
CA LEU A 222 -13.76 3.10 -13.12
C LEU A 222 -12.81 2.44 -14.15
N ILE A 223 -11.96 1.50 -13.67
CA ILE A 223 -11.11 0.67 -14.55
C ILE A 223 -11.99 -0.21 -15.44
N PHE A 224 -13.03 -0.80 -14.84
CA PHE A 224 -14.03 -1.59 -15.54
C PHE A 224 -15.39 -0.86 -15.53
N PRO A 225 -16.21 -0.98 -16.59
CA PRO A 225 -17.57 -0.48 -16.56
C PRO A 225 -18.39 -1.23 -15.49
N LYS A 226 -19.34 -0.53 -14.86
CA LYS A 226 -20.20 -1.11 -13.79
C LYS A 226 -20.87 -2.43 -14.24
N SER A 227 -21.26 -2.52 -15.53
CA SER A 227 -21.90 -3.72 -16.10
C SER A 227 -20.99 -4.96 -16.16
N ALA A 228 -19.68 -4.79 -16.16
CA ALA A 228 -18.71 -5.90 -16.19
C ALA A 228 -18.36 -6.46 -14.80
N LEU A 229 -18.75 -5.76 -13.74
CA LEU A 229 -18.45 -6.15 -12.36
C LEU A 229 -19.69 -6.69 -11.66
N ARG A 230 -19.48 -7.69 -10.81
CA ARG A 230 -20.50 -8.20 -9.89
C ARG A 230 -20.16 -7.76 -8.48
N ASP A 231 -20.92 -6.83 -7.93
CA ASP A 231 -20.80 -6.43 -6.54
C ASP A 231 -21.19 -7.63 -5.65
N THR A 232 -20.33 -7.97 -4.70
CA THR A 232 -20.53 -9.12 -3.80
C THR A 232 -21.34 -8.77 -2.57
N CYS A 233 -21.65 -7.49 -2.37
CA CYS A 233 -22.52 -6.97 -1.32
C CYS A 233 -23.18 -5.65 -1.77
N GLU A 234 -24.24 -5.27 -1.07
CA GLU A 234 -24.94 -3.99 -1.25
C GLU A 234 -24.14 -2.86 -0.60
N LYS A 235 -23.14 -2.32 -1.32
CA LYS A 235 -22.21 -1.29 -0.81
C LYS A 235 -22.91 -0.06 -0.24
N GLU A 236 -23.99 0.40 -0.86
CA GLU A 236 -24.80 1.57 -0.47
C GLU A 236 -25.29 1.44 0.98
N LYS A 237 -25.70 0.24 1.39
CA LYS A 237 -26.14 -0.08 2.75
C LYS A 237 -25.04 0.20 3.77
N TYR A 238 -23.81 -0.23 3.50
CA TYR A 238 -22.69 -0.08 4.43
C TYR A 238 -22.18 1.36 4.50
N PHE A 239 -22.12 2.08 3.38
CA PHE A 239 -21.74 3.49 3.39
C PHE A 239 -22.76 4.35 4.13
N ARG A 240 -24.07 4.14 3.93
CA ARG A 240 -25.13 4.93 4.58
C ARG A 240 -25.24 4.69 6.09
N GLN A 241 -24.84 3.52 6.58
CA GLN A 241 -24.91 3.20 8.00
C GLN A 241 -23.74 3.73 8.82
N LEU A 242 -22.65 4.16 8.17
CA LEU A 242 -21.51 4.73 8.86
C LEU A 242 -21.66 6.24 9.01
N ASP A 243 -21.44 6.74 10.22
CA ASP A 243 -21.38 8.17 10.53
C ASP A 243 -20.30 8.43 11.60
N ARG A 244 -19.10 7.89 11.34
CA ARG A 244 -17.95 7.99 12.26
C ARG A 244 -17.22 9.33 12.16
N ILE A 245 -17.28 9.96 10.98
CA ILE A 245 -16.46 11.13 10.66
C ILE A 245 -17.29 12.20 9.96
N THR A 246 -16.85 13.45 10.13
CA THR A 246 -17.27 14.58 9.30
C THR A 246 -16.04 15.22 8.68
N ILE A 247 -16.08 15.49 7.37
CA ILE A 247 -14.99 16.14 6.63
C ILE A 247 -15.38 17.60 6.39
N TYR A 248 -14.50 18.52 6.74
CA TYR A 248 -14.65 19.97 6.54
C TYR A 248 -13.64 20.47 5.50
N PRO A 249 -14.07 20.80 4.28
CA PRO A 249 -13.21 21.38 3.26
C PRO A 249 -12.91 22.86 3.56
N HIS A 250 -11.75 23.17 4.10
CA HIS A 250 -11.28 24.54 4.32
C HIS A 250 -10.39 25.01 3.15
N LEU A 251 -10.93 24.99 1.91
CA LEU A 251 -10.16 25.21 0.69
C LEU A 251 -10.12 26.67 0.23
N THR A 252 -11.08 27.50 0.65
CA THR A 252 -11.17 28.92 0.27
C THR A 252 -10.00 29.75 0.82
N LYS A 253 -9.48 29.38 1.99
CA LYS A 253 -8.35 30.05 2.64
C LYS A 253 -7.05 29.32 2.28
N LYS A 254 -6.21 29.94 1.44
CA LYS A 254 -4.82 29.51 1.27
C LYS A 254 -4.01 30.01 2.46
N GLN A 255 -3.23 29.15 3.10
CA GLN A 255 -2.46 29.51 4.28
C GLN A 255 -1.10 28.82 4.35
N THR A 256 -0.11 29.50 4.91
CA THR A 256 1.19 28.90 5.21
C THR A 256 1.10 28.00 6.46
N LEU A 257 2.13 27.18 6.68
CA LEU A 257 2.20 26.33 7.86
C LEU A 257 2.24 27.15 9.16
N GLU A 258 2.93 28.30 9.16
CA GLU A 258 3.01 29.22 10.29
C GLU A 258 1.64 29.82 10.61
N ALA A 259 0.94 30.31 9.57
CA ALA A 259 -0.41 30.87 9.75
C ALA A 259 -1.38 29.81 10.31
N PHE A 260 -1.30 28.58 9.79
CA PHE A 260 -2.09 27.46 10.27
C PHE A 260 -1.80 27.15 11.75
N ILE A 261 -0.53 27.03 12.14
CA ILE A 261 -0.14 26.70 13.52
C ILE A 261 -0.49 27.82 14.49
N ASN A 262 -0.53 29.08 14.06
CA ASN A 262 -0.97 30.19 14.89
C ASN A 262 -2.44 30.09 15.29
N GLU A 263 -3.28 29.49 14.46
CA GLU A 263 -4.71 29.26 14.73
C GLU A 263 -4.99 27.89 15.38
N PHE A 264 -4.03 26.95 15.32
CA PHE A 264 -4.20 25.60 15.85
C PHE A 264 -4.07 25.54 17.37
N SER A 265 -4.92 24.72 18.01
CA SER A 265 -4.84 24.38 19.43
C SER A 265 -5.03 22.87 19.65
N PRO A 266 -4.12 22.18 20.35
CA PRO A 266 -4.13 20.72 20.51
C PRO A 266 -5.11 20.26 21.60
N VAL A 267 -6.41 20.34 21.34
CA VAL A 267 -7.45 19.89 22.30
C VAL A 267 -7.50 18.35 22.35
N LYS A 268 -7.51 17.68 21.20
CA LYS A 268 -7.58 16.22 21.05
C LYS A 268 -6.30 15.66 20.45
N LYS A 269 -6.14 14.32 20.50
CA LYS A 269 -5.11 13.63 19.71
C LYS A 269 -5.30 13.95 18.23
N THR A 270 -4.24 14.40 17.56
CA THR A 270 -4.33 14.96 16.22
C THR A 270 -3.27 14.36 15.30
N LEU A 271 -3.71 13.95 14.10
CA LEU A 271 -2.86 13.54 12.99
C LEU A 271 -2.82 14.64 11.93
N PHE A 272 -1.61 15.02 11.53
CA PHE A 272 -1.36 15.92 10.41
C PHE A 272 -0.77 15.11 9.25
N ILE A 273 -1.39 15.20 8.08
CA ILE A 273 -0.90 14.56 6.87
C ILE A 273 -0.66 15.65 5.83
N VAL A 274 0.61 15.90 5.51
CA VAL A 274 1.03 16.91 4.52
C VAL A 274 1.69 16.26 3.32
N ASN A 275 1.75 16.98 2.20
CA ASN A 275 2.11 16.35 0.92
C ASN A 275 3.63 16.16 0.72
N THR A 276 4.48 16.97 1.35
CA THR A 276 5.94 16.88 1.15
C THR A 276 6.66 16.63 2.47
N ILE A 277 7.83 15.99 2.39
CA ILE A 277 8.67 15.73 3.56
C ILE A 277 9.16 17.04 4.18
N ASN A 278 9.46 18.05 3.36
CA ASN A 278 9.88 19.36 3.85
C ASN A 278 8.75 20.05 4.61
N ALA A 279 7.50 20.04 4.09
CA ALA A 279 6.35 20.55 4.82
C ALA A 279 6.14 19.80 6.15
N ALA A 280 6.31 18.47 6.16
CA ALA A 280 6.20 17.68 7.38
C ALA A 280 7.28 18.07 8.41
N LYS A 281 8.52 18.28 7.98
CA LYS A 281 9.63 18.69 8.84
C LYS A 281 9.41 20.10 9.43
N THR A 282 8.99 21.04 8.58
CA THR A 282 8.66 22.41 9.01
C THR A 282 7.51 22.39 10.03
N LEU A 283 6.42 21.69 9.72
CA LEU A 283 5.26 21.56 10.60
C LEU A 283 5.64 20.94 11.95
N PHE A 284 6.47 19.87 11.94
CA PHE A 284 6.94 19.22 13.15
C PHE A 284 7.72 20.19 14.05
N ARG A 285 8.65 20.98 13.48
CA ARG A 285 9.43 21.97 14.21
C ARG A 285 8.57 23.10 14.78
N LEU A 286 7.61 23.61 14.01
CA LEU A 286 6.66 24.64 14.47
C LEU A 286 5.83 24.12 15.63
N LEU A 287 5.36 22.88 15.57
CA LEU A 287 4.61 22.25 16.67
C LEU A 287 5.48 22.06 17.91
N GLN A 288 6.73 21.60 17.76
CA GLN A 288 7.67 21.49 18.90
C GLN A 288 7.93 22.85 19.57
N GLY A 289 8.16 23.89 18.79
CA GLY A 289 8.39 25.24 19.32
C GLY A 289 7.18 25.81 20.05
N ARG A 290 5.96 25.55 19.55
CA ARG A 290 4.73 26.09 20.14
C ARG A 290 4.18 25.25 21.30
N TYR A 291 4.38 23.93 21.26
CA TYR A 291 3.85 22.97 22.24
C TYR A 291 4.97 22.04 22.78
N PRO A 292 6.00 22.59 23.42
CA PRO A 292 7.17 21.80 23.85
C PRO A 292 6.84 20.72 24.89
N GLN A 293 5.70 20.84 25.58
CA GLN A 293 5.21 19.86 26.55
C GLN A 293 4.53 18.65 25.90
N GLU A 294 4.15 18.74 24.62
CA GLU A 294 3.43 17.66 23.93
C GLU A 294 4.40 16.68 23.27
N LYS A 295 4.10 15.40 23.36
CA LYS A 295 4.83 14.37 22.63
C LYS A 295 4.32 14.29 21.20
N ILE A 296 5.21 14.55 20.25
CA ILE A 296 4.91 14.60 18.81
C ILE A 296 5.61 13.47 18.11
N ALA A 297 4.87 12.62 17.40
CA ALA A 297 5.45 11.62 16.49
C ALA A 297 5.71 12.23 15.12
N TYR A 298 6.79 11.80 14.48
CA TYR A 298 7.12 12.17 13.11
C TYR A 298 7.31 10.91 12.26
N LEU A 299 6.60 10.79 11.14
CA LEU A 299 6.59 9.62 10.27
C LEU A 299 6.73 10.03 8.79
N THR A 300 7.91 9.80 8.23
CA THR A 300 8.18 10.00 6.79
C THR A 300 9.10 8.90 6.26
N THR A 301 9.29 8.86 4.94
CA THR A 301 10.21 7.91 4.30
C THR A 301 11.68 8.22 4.56
N HIS A 302 12.03 9.38 5.11
CA HIS A 302 13.39 9.74 5.53
C HIS A 302 13.79 9.18 6.91
N ILE A 303 12.83 8.61 7.66
CA ILE A 303 13.11 7.80 8.84
C ILE A 303 13.39 6.36 8.40
N ILE A 304 14.42 5.71 8.94
CA ILE A 304 14.71 4.30 8.63
C ILE A 304 13.50 3.40 8.94
N PRO A 305 13.27 2.33 8.16
CA PRO A 305 12.11 1.45 8.32
C PRO A 305 11.97 0.89 9.74
N LYS A 306 13.05 0.45 10.37
CA LYS A 306 13.07 -0.06 11.76
C LYS A 306 12.46 0.94 12.75
N GLU A 307 12.90 2.20 12.69
CA GLU A 307 12.42 3.24 13.61
C GLU A 307 10.96 3.64 13.31
N ARG A 308 10.56 3.65 12.02
CA ARG A 308 9.15 3.88 11.65
C ARG A 308 8.22 2.84 12.26
N LEU A 309 8.57 1.55 12.16
CA LEU A 309 7.77 0.47 12.74
C LEU A 309 7.65 0.60 14.25
N LYS A 310 8.73 0.98 14.94
CA LYS A 310 8.73 1.25 16.38
C LYS A 310 7.77 2.40 16.71
N ARG A 311 7.87 3.54 16.01
CA ARG A 311 6.99 4.71 16.24
C ARG A 311 5.52 4.38 15.99
N ILE A 312 5.21 3.61 14.95
CA ILE A 312 3.83 3.15 14.69
C ILE A 312 3.29 2.34 15.88
N LYS A 313 4.09 1.42 16.44
CA LYS A 313 3.71 0.67 17.64
C LYS A 313 3.46 1.60 18.84
N GLU A 314 4.30 2.59 19.03
CA GLU A 314 4.18 3.57 20.11
C GLU A 314 2.96 4.49 19.95
N ILE A 315 2.62 4.88 18.70
CA ILE A 315 1.38 5.63 18.40
C ILE A 315 0.16 4.79 18.78
N LYS A 316 0.13 3.49 18.41
CA LYS A 316 -0.95 2.57 18.80
C LYS A 316 -1.10 2.43 20.32
N GLN A 317 0.00 2.52 21.06
CA GLN A 317 -0.01 2.51 22.52
C GLN A 317 -0.45 3.86 23.13
N GLY A 318 -0.76 4.85 22.31
CA GLY A 318 -1.21 6.17 22.78
C GLY A 318 -0.12 7.06 23.37
N LYS A 319 1.16 6.78 23.10
CA LYS A 319 2.29 7.55 23.66
C LYS A 319 2.41 8.97 23.11
N TYR A 320 1.76 9.27 22.00
CA TYR A 320 1.84 10.56 21.30
C TYR A 320 0.47 11.21 21.23
N LYS A 321 0.41 12.51 21.50
CA LYS A 321 -0.79 13.34 21.33
C LYS A 321 -0.90 13.88 19.91
N LEU A 322 0.23 14.25 19.30
CA LEU A 322 0.31 14.78 17.96
C LEU A 322 1.15 13.84 17.08
N CYS A 323 0.76 13.72 15.82
CA CYS A 323 1.53 12.97 14.82
C CYS A 323 1.59 13.77 13.53
N VAL A 324 2.80 13.97 13.02
CA VAL A 324 3.03 14.60 11.71
C VAL A 324 3.54 13.54 10.74
N SER A 325 2.87 13.42 9.60
CA SER A 325 3.25 12.45 8.58
C SER A 325 3.07 12.99 7.17
N THR A 326 3.61 12.26 6.21
CA THR A 326 3.25 12.38 4.80
C THR A 326 2.21 11.32 4.43
N GLN A 327 1.91 11.13 3.12
CA GLN A 327 1.00 10.10 2.60
C GLN A 327 1.32 8.67 3.07
N LEU A 328 2.47 8.48 3.71
CA LEU A 328 2.92 7.18 4.23
C LEU A 328 1.86 6.48 5.10
N VAL A 329 1.03 7.24 5.80
CA VAL A 329 0.02 6.69 6.73
C VAL A 329 -1.35 6.45 6.07
N GLU A 330 -1.57 6.89 4.84
CA GLU A 330 -2.85 6.71 4.12
C GLU A 330 -3.15 5.24 3.86
N ALA A 331 -2.14 4.47 3.52
CA ALA A 331 -2.28 3.04 3.28
C ALA A 331 -1.28 2.23 4.11
N GLY A 332 -1.72 1.11 4.64
CA GLY A 332 -0.87 0.13 5.32
C GLY A 332 -0.42 0.46 6.74
N VAL A 333 -0.81 1.59 7.27
CA VAL A 333 -0.51 1.93 8.66
C VAL A 333 -1.81 1.95 9.46
N ASP A 334 -1.89 1.09 10.46
CA ASP A 334 -3.06 0.98 11.32
C ASP A 334 -2.91 1.94 12.51
N ILE A 335 -3.31 3.19 12.30
CA ILE A 335 -3.37 4.24 13.33
C ILE A 335 -4.76 4.87 13.33
N ASP A 336 -5.15 5.42 14.49
CA ASP A 336 -6.47 6.01 14.71
C ASP A 336 -6.34 7.29 15.52
N PHE A 337 -6.94 8.37 15.01
CA PHE A 337 -6.94 9.68 15.64
C PHE A 337 -8.34 10.31 15.57
N PRO A 338 -8.84 10.96 16.64
CA PRO A 338 -10.14 11.63 16.62
C PRO A 338 -10.15 12.88 15.71
N VAL A 339 -8.99 13.48 15.44
CA VAL A 339 -8.87 14.65 14.57
C VAL A 339 -7.76 14.43 13.55
N VAL A 340 -8.06 14.71 12.28
CA VAL A 340 -7.10 14.64 11.17
C VAL A 340 -7.09 15.98 10.43
N TYR A 341 -5.92 16.55 10.24
CA TYR A 341 -5.69 17.66 9.30
C TYR A 341 -4.96 17.11 8.08
N ARG A 342 -5.53 17.31 6.90
CA ARG A 342 -4.96 16.81 5.64
C ARG A 342 -4.80 17.96 4.65
N ASP A 343 -3.58 18.15 4.16
CA ASP A 343 -3.34 19.04 3.03
C ASP A 343 -4.05 18.52 1.78
N LEU A 344 -4.52 19.40 0.90
CA LEU A 344 -5.27 19.06 -0.31
C LEU A 344 -4.55 17.99 -1.14
N ALA A 345 -5.30 16.99 -1.54
CA ALA A 345 -4.84 15.83 -2.31
C ALA A 345 -5.97 15.33 -3.23
N PRO A 346 -5.73 14.38 -4.15
CA PRO A 346 -6.80 13.71 -4.90
C PRO A 346 -7.84 13.09 -3.95
N LEU A 347 -9.09 13.03 -4.38
CA LEU A 347 -10.20 12.67 -3.49
C LEU A 347 -10.05 11.28 -2.87
N ASP A 348 -9.53 10.31 -3.60
CA ASP A 348 -9.24 8.97 -3.11
C ASP A 348 -8.21 8.96 -1.97
N ALA A 349 -7.15 9.79 -2.06
CA ALA A 349 -6.17 9.98 -1.00
C ALA A 349 -6.78 10.65 0.24
N LEU A 350 -7.69 11.63 0.04
CA LEU A 350 -8.43 12.25 1.13
C LEU A 350 -9.31 11.22 1.87
N ILE A 351 -10.02 10.36 1.15
CA ILE A 351 -10.85 9.32 1.75
C ILE A 351 -10.01 8.25 2.47
N GLN A 352 -8.82 7.92 1.96
CA GLN A 352 -7.89 7.05 2.69
C GLN A 352 -7.40 7.68 3.99
N SER A 353 -7.11 8.99 3.96
CA SER A 353 -6.78 9.77 5.16
C SER A 353 -7.94 9.83 6.15
N ALA A 354 -9.18 10.00 5.67
CA ALA A 354 -10.40 9.93 6.48
C ALA A 354 -10.55 8.57 7.17
N GLY A 355 -10.11 7.49 6.55
CA GLY A 355 -10.04 6.15 7.15
C GLY A 355 -9.05 6.02 8.32
N ARG A 356 -8.29 7.07 8.67
CA ARG A 356 -7.43 7.17 9.86
C ARG A 356 -8.07 8.03 10.95
N CYS A 357 -9.25 8.56 10.68
CA CYS A 357 -10.03 9.38 11.60
C CYS A 357 -11.11 8.51 12.24
N ASN A 358 -11.06 8.39 13.57
CA ASN A 358 -12.06 7.63 14.35
C ASN A 358 -12.43 6.27 13.76
N ARG A 359 -11.43 5.52 13.39
CA ARG A 359 -11.58 4.22 12.71
C ARG A 359 -12.39 3.20 13.52
N ASN A 360 -12.27 3.29 14.85
CA ASN A 360 -12.93 2.38 15.78
C ASN A 360 -14.32 2.88 16.23
N ALA A 361 -14.77 4.06 15.76
CA ALA A 361 -16.06 4.66 16.11
C ALA A 361 -16.27 4.86 17.62
N GLU A 362 -15.25 5.29 18.35
CA GLU A 362 -15.35 5.57 19.78
C GLU A 362 -16.08 6.90 20.03
N GLU A 363 -15.79 7.92 19.22
CA GLU A 363 -16.44 9.25 19.23
C GLU A 363 -16.63 9.68 17.77
N LYS A 364 -17.35 10.80 17.52
CA LYS A 364 -17.40 11.39 16.18
C LYS A 364 -16.07 12.07 15.85
N GLY A 365 -15.39 11.56 14.83
CA GLY A 365 -14.12 12.10 14.35
C GLY A 365 -14.29 13.29 13.41
N THR A 366 -13.26 14.10 13.31
CA THR A 366 -13.28 15.29 12.46
C THR A 366 -12.05 15.32 11.57
N MET A 367 -12.26 15.47 10.26
CA MET A 367 -11.19 15.69 9.32
C MET A 367 -11.31 17.07 8.66
N TYR A 368 -10.23 17.83 8.69
CA TYR A 368 -10.12 19.11 7.99
C TYR A 368 -9.23 18.96 6.76
N VAL A 369 -9.74 19.36 5.60
CA VAL A 369 -8.94 19.44 4.37
C VAL A 369 -8.46 20.87 4.20
N LEU A 370 -7.14 21.06 4.21
CA LEU A 370 -6.48 22.36 4.18
C LEU A 370 -5.91 22.68 2.79
N ASN A 371 -5.82 23.96 2.46
CA ASN A 371 -5.17 24.44 1.25
C ASN A 371 -3.82 25.09 1.61
N LEU A 372 -2.81 24.23 1.85
CA LEU A 372 -1.51 24.68 2.30
C LEU A 372 -0.62 25.15 1.15
N ILE A 373 0.05 26.27 1.38
CA ILE A 373 0.99 26.89 0.44
C ILE A 373 2.36 27.10 1.10
N ASN A 374 3.41 27.09 0.28
CA ASN A 374 4.74 27.48 0.72
C ASN A 374 4.89 29.01 0.76
N GLU A 375 6.05 29.50 1.23
CA GLU A 375 6.37 30.93 1.30
C GLU A 375 6.29 31.66 -0.06
N LYS A 376 6.44 30.94 -1.17
CA LYS A 376 6.31 31.47 -2.54
C LYS A 376 4.87 31.44 -3.07
N GLY A 377 3.89 31.12 -2.22
CA GLY A 377 2.49 31.04 -2.57
C GLY A 377 2.08 29.81 -3.40
N LYS A 378 2.97 28.83 -3.58
CA LYS A 378 2.69 27.62 -4.35
C LYS A 378 2.13 26.52 -3.45
N ARG A 379 1.07 25.82 -3.89
CA ARG A 379 0.47 24.68 -3.17
C ARG A 379 1.46 23.52 -3.10
N TYR A 380 1.57 22.89 -1.93
CA TYR A 380 2.36 21.65 -1.78
C TYR A 380 1.76 20.49 -2.58
N ALA A 381 0.44 20.43 -2.73
CA ALA A 381 -0.26 19.41 -3.52
C ALA A 381 0.28 19.31 -4.95
N TYR A 382 0.61 20.43 -5.58
CA TYR A 382 1.11 20.49 -6.96
C TYR A 382 2.55 19.97 -7.14
N GLN A 383 3.25 19.69 -6.04
CA GLN A 383 4.58 19.10 -6.09
C GLN A 383 4.55 17.55 -6.11
N VAL A 384 3.36 16.95 -5.86
CA VAL A 384 3.22 15.52 -5.62
C VAL A 384 2.19 14.87 -6.51
N TYR A 385 1.14 15.61 -6.87
CA TYR A 385 0.00 15.05 -7.60
C TYR A 385 -0.23 15.75 -8.93
N ASP A 386 -0.86 15.04 -9.85
CA ASP A 386 -1.33 15.62 -11.10
C ASP A 386 -2.26 16.81 -10.85
N LEU A 387 -1.94 17.96 -11.46
CA LEU A 387 -2.68 19.22 -11.27
C LEU A 387 -4.17 19.05 -11.53
N TRP A 388 -4.53 18.36 -12.62
CA TRP A 388 -5.93 18.19 -13.02
C TRP A 388 -6.73 17.33 -12.02
N LEU A 389 -6.13 16.35 -11.33
CA LEU A 389 -6.77 15.59 -10.25
C LEU A 389 -7.06 16.48 -9.04
N ILE A 390 -6.12 17.36 -8.69
CA ILE A 390 -6.29 18.34 -7.61
C ILE A 390 -7.40 19.32 -7.96
N ASP A 391 -7.42 19.84 -9.20
CA ASP A 391 -8.44 20.79 -9.64
C ASP A 391 -9.85 20.15 -9.64
N LYS A 392 -9.97 18.88 -10.04
CA LYS A 392 -11.25 18.16 -9.94
C LYS A 392 -11.67 17.95 -8.50
N THR A 393 -10.75 17.54 -7.64
CA THR A 393 -11.05 17.40 -6.21
C THR A 393 -11.51 18.72 -5.59
N GLU A 394 -10.82 19.82 -5.88
CA GLU A 394 -11.20 21.14 -5.40
C GLU A 394 -12.58 21.56 -5.89
N LYS A 395 -12.87 21.43 -7.21
CA LYS A 395 -14.17 21.75 -7.81
C LYS A 395 -15.33 21.01 -7.15
N ILE A 396 -15.11 19.78 -6.76
CA ILE A 396 -16.13 18.98 -6.07
C ILE A 396 -16.27 19.46 -4.62
N LEU A 397 -15.16 19.57 -3.88
CA LEU A 397 -15.18 19.82 -2.44
C LEU A 397 -15.66 21.24 -2.06
N VAL A 398 -15.40 22.27 -2.89
CA VAL A 398 -15.84 23.65 -2.61
C VAL A 398 -17.36 23.81 -2.58
N ARG A 399 -18.12 22.83 -3.08
CA ARG A 399 -19.59 22.82 -3.06
C ARG A 399 -20.15 22.47 -1.68
N TYR A 400 -19.31 21.95 -0.77
CA TYR A 400 -19.72 21.44 0.54
C TYR A 400 -19.11 22.29 1.67
N SER A 401 -19.92 22.68 2.65
CA SER A 401 -19.44 23.20 3.91
C SER A 401 -18.94 22.10 4.84
N SER A 402 -19.56 20.93 4.77
CA SER A 402 -19.18 19.70 5.44
C SER A 402 -19.69 18.49 4.66
N ILE A 403 -19.02 17.36 4.79
CA ILE A 403 -19.36 16.09 4.14
C ILE A 403 -19.47 15.06 5.25
N SER A 404 -20.64 14.41 5.35
CA SER A 404 -20.83 13.30 6.26
C SER A 404 -20.33 11.99 5.66
N GLU A 405 -20.04 10.99 6.47
CA GLU A 405 -19.54 9.71 5.98
C GLU A 405 -20.52 9.00 5.04
N PRO A 406 -21.86 9.04 5.24
CA PRO A 406 -22.83 8.52 4.28
C PRO A 406 -22.75 9.10 2.87
N ASP A 407 -22.31 10.34 2.73
CA ASP A 407 -22.24 11.03 1.43
C ASP A 407 -20.97 10.67 0.63
N ILE A 408 -20.00 10.00 1.26
CA ILE A 408 -18.69 9.69 0.66
C ILE A 408 -18.83 8.84 -0.61
N LEU A 409 -19.75 7.90 -0.65
CA LEU A 409 -19.92 7.02 -1.82
C LEU A 409 -20.36 7.79 -3.07
N GLU A 410 -21.30 8.71 -2.91
CA GLU A 410 -21.76 9.56 -4.02
C GLU A 410 -20.65 10.49 -4.49
N LEU A 411 -19.93 11.08 -3.56
CA LEU A 411 -18.79 11.94 -3.81
C LEU A 411 -17.69 11.22 -4.64
N ILE A 412 -17.34 9.99 -4.25
CA ILE A 412 -16.36 9.16 -4.94
C ILE A 412 -16.84 8.80 -6.34
N ASN A 413 -18.10 8.41 -6.51
CA ASN A 413 -18.67 8.06 -7.81
C ASN A 413 -18.60 9.25 -8.77
N SER A 414 -19.02 10.44 -8.31
CA SER A 414 -18.97 11.66 -9.11
C SER A 414 -17.53 12.01 -9.52
N TYR A 415 -16.58 11.88 -8.59
CA TYR A 415 -15.17 12.13 -8.86
C TYR A 415 -14.61 11.19 -9.95
N TYR A 416 -14.84 9.88 -9.82
CA TYR A 416 -14.30 8.94 -10.81
C TYR A 416 -15.02 9.01 -12.16
N GLU A 417 -16.28 9.43 -12.21
CA GLU A 417 -16.96 9.70 -13.47
C GLU A 417 -16.28 10.88 -14.21
N GLU A 418 -15.98 11.97 -13.50
CA GLU A 418 -15.22 13.09 -14.09
C GLU A 418 -13.79 12.69 -14.48
N VAL A 419 -13.09 11.93 -13.64
CA VAL A 419 -11.74 11.42 -13.95
C VAL A 419 -11.78 10.56 -15.21
N ASN A 420 -12.73 9.65 -15.33
CA ASN A 420 -12.80 8.73 -16.46
C ASN A 420 -13.11 9.42 -17.80
N GLN A 421 -13.85 10.54 -17.79
CA GLN A 421 -14.18 11.30 -18.99
C GLN A 421 -12.97 12.05 -19.57
N GLU A 422 -12.08 12.52 -18.72
CA GLU A 422 -11.00 13.45 -19.13
C GLU A 422 -9.57 12.86 -19.00
N LYS A 423 -9.45 11.63 -18.47
CA LYS A 423 -8.12 11.03 -18.29
C LYS A 423 -7.36 10.88 -19.61
N PRO A 424 -6.05 11.17 -19.63
CA PRO A 424 -5.23 10.94 -20.81
C PRO A 424 -4.97 9.42 -20.99
N ASP A 425 -5.33 8.90 -22.16
CA ASP A 425 -5.18 7.46 -22.49
C ASP A 425 -4.04 7.17 -23.46
N GLU A 426 -3.28 8.18 -23.89
CA GLU A 426 -2.25 8.04 -24.93
C GLU A 426 -1.16 7.03 -24.56
N THR A 427 -0.59 7.16 -23.38
CA THR A 427 0.42 6.20 -22.84
C THR A 427 -0.12 4.78 -22.79
N ALA A 428 -1.35 4.61 -22.33
CA ALA A 428 -1.99 3.30 -22.25
C ALA A 428 -2.23 2.69 -23.62
N LYS A 429 -2.69 3.48 -24.59
CA LYS A 429 -2.90 3.03 -25.98
C LYS A 429 -1.59 2.63 -26.65
N ALA A 430 -0.53 3.43 -26.45
CA ALA A 430 0.81 3.11 -26.97
C ALA A 430 1.35 1.81 -26.38
N LEU A 431 1.25 1.62 -25.06
CA LEU A 431 1.68 0.40 -24.38
C LEU A 431 0.87 -0.83 -24.80
N LEU A 432 -0.46 -0.72 -24.94
CA LEU A 432 -1.31 -1.80 -25.47
C LEU A 432 -0.89 -2.20 -26.88
N LYS A 433 -0.65 -1.22 -27.75
CA LYS A 433 -0.15 -1.49 -29.10
C LYS A 433 1.19 -2.23 -29.05
N SER A 434 2.11 -1.80 -28.19
CA SER A 434 3.42 -2.45 -28.03
C SER A 434 3.29 -3.90 -27.53
N LEU A 435 2.34 -4.19 -26.62
CA LEU A 435 2.03 -5.54 -26.18
C LEU A 435 1.45 -6.40 -27.31
N GLN A 436 0.51 -5.86 -28.10
CA GLN A 436 -0.11 -6.57 -29.23
C GLN A 436 0.88 -6.87 -30.36
N THR A 437 1.83 -5.98 -30.59
CA THR A 437 2.86 -6.11 -31.64
C THR A 437 4.16 -6.73 -31.13
N LEU A 438 4.23 -7.18 -29.87
CA LEU A 438 5.41 -7.75 -29.23
C LEU A 438 6.63 -6.82 -29.27
N HIS A 439 6.38 -5.50 -29.22
CA HIS A 439 7.43 -4.48 -29.22
C HIS A 439 8.02 -4.31 -27.82
N PHE A 440 9.01 -5.14 -27.48
CA PHE A 440 9.55 -5.20 -26.11
C PHE A 440 10.57 -4.11 -25.82
N ASN A 441 11.44 -3.77 -26.77
CA ASN A 441 12.51 -2.78 -26.63
C ASN A 441 12.48 -1.82 -27.82
N GLY A 442 12.85 -0.57 -27.62
CA GLY A 442 12.88 0.44 -28.66
C GLY A 442 13.10 1.84 -28.11
N GLU A 443 12.92 2.84 -28.95
CA GLU A 443 13.02 4.23 -28.57
C GLU A 443 11.87 4.62 -27.62
N LYS A 444 12.12 5.59 -26.75
CA LYS A 444 11.19 5.99 -25.69
C LYS A 444 9.85 6.50 -26.25
N GLU A 445 9.89 7.13 -27.42
CA GLU A 445 8.72 7.69 -28.12
C GLU A 445 7.70 6.63 -28.54
N THR A 446 8.13 5.40 -28.76
CA THR A 446 7.23 4.29 -29.14
C THR A 446 6.61 3.57 -27.94
N TYR A 447 6.96 3.97 -26.74
CA TYR A 447 6.54 3.37 -25.47
C TYR A 447 6.63 1.83 -25.46
N PRO A 448 7.82 1.24 -25.67
CA PRO A 448 7.99 -0.21 -25.68
C PRO A 448 7.66 -0.82 -24.30
N VAL A 449 7.36 -2.12 -24.27
CA VAL A 449 7.00 -2.84 -23.03
C VAL A 449 8.07 -2.68 -21.95
N SER A 450 9.34 -2.54 -22.32
CA SER A 450 10.45 -2.31 -21.38
C SER A 450 10.35 -0.99 -20.62
N ASN A 451 9.57 -0.04 -21.10
CA ASN A 451 9.34 1.26 -20.44
C ASN A 451 8.21 1.20 -19.40
N PHE A 452 7.44 0.12 -19.33
CA PHE A 452 6.41 -0.01 -18.33
C PHE A 452 7.01 0.05 -16.92
N ARG A 453 6.49 0.96 -16.11
CA ARG A 453 6.78 1.12 -14.68
C ARG A 453 5.48 1.39 -13.97
N LEU A 454 5.01 0.45 -13.18
CA LEU A 454 3.76 0.63 -12.41
C LEU A 454 3.87 1.78 -11.41
N ILE A 455 5.04 1.94 -10.81
CA ILE A 455 5.40 3.09 -9.98
C ILE A 455 6.46 3.84 -10.76
N GLU A 456 6.15 5.06 -11.12
CA GLU A 456 7.13 5.98 -11.70
C GLU A 456 7.84 6.72 -10.57
N GLU A 457 9.14 6.79 -10.69
CA GLU A 457 9.93 7.68 -9.86
C GLU A 457 10.07 9.01 -10.60
N ASP A 458 9.50 10.08 -10.04
CA ASP A 458 9.53 11.40 -10.63
C ASP A 458 10.96 11.95 -10.77
N TYR A 459 11.87 11.42 -9.96
CA TYR A 459 13.29 11.76 -9.97
C TYR A 459 14.15 10.57 -9.54
N PRO A 460 15.40 10.46 -10.04
CA PRO A 460 16.33 9.43 -9.64
C PRO A 460 16.68 9.56 -8.16
N LYS A 461 16.77 8.41 -7.47
CA LYS A 461 17.03 8.32 -6.03
C LYS A 461 18.35 7.60 -5.76
N TRP A 462 18.98 7.96 -4.66
CA TRP A 462 20.06 7.23 -4.03
C TRP A 462 19.52 6.39 -2.88
N GLU A 463 20.02 5.19 -2.73
CA GLU A 463 19.86 4.41 -1.50
C GLU A 463 21.00 4.77 -0.55
N VAL A 464 20.64 5.03 0.70
CA VAL A 464 21.58 5.40 1.77
C VAL A 464 21.41 4.42 2.91
N PHE A 465 22.48 3.72 3.26
CA PHE A 465 22.52 2.92 4.47
C PHE A 465 22.89 3.79 5.66
N ILE A 466 22.11 3.70 6.73
CA ILE A 466 22.31 4.46 7.97
C ILE A 466 22.78 3.51 9.06
N GLU A 467 24.01 3.68 9.54
CA GLU A 467 24.54 2.95 10.70
C GLU A 467 23.97 3.54 11.99
N TYR A 468 22.70 3.20 12.25
CA TYR A 468 21.88 3.80 13.30
C TYR A 468 22.17 3.26 14.69
N ASP A 469 22.51 1.97 14.78
CA ASP A 469 22.75 1.22 16.02
C ASP A 469 23.75 0.08 15.81
N GLU A 470 24.06 -0.67 16.86
CA GLU A 470 25.04 -1.78 16.82
C GLU A 470 24.62 -2.90 15.84
N GLU A 471 23.32 -3.17 15.66
CA GLU A 471 22.85 -4.14 14.67
C GLU A 471 23.16 -3.65 13.24
N ALA A 472 22.93 -2.37 12.94
CA ALA A 472 23.31 -1.76 11.66
C ALA A 472 24.81 -1.89 11.41
N LYS A 473 25.63 -1.66 12.44
CA LYS A 473 27.08 -1.78 12.34
C LYS A 473 27.54 -3.22 12.03
N MET A 474 26.91 -4.21 12.65
CA MET A 474 27.19 -5.61 12.35
C MET A 474 26.76 -5.97 10.92
N LEU A 475 25.58 -5.56 10.49
CA LEU A 475 25.08 -5.78 9.13
C LEU A 475 25.94 -5.10 8.06
N TRP A 476 26.46 -3.90 8.33
CA TRP A 476 27.38 -3.23 7.42
C TRP A 476 28.70 -3.98 7.27
N LYS A 477 29.28 -4.48 8.37
CA LYS A 477 30.48 -5.34 8.33
C LYS A 477 30.24 -6.62 7.53
N GLU A 478 29.10 -7.28 7.74
CA GLU A 478 28.71 -8.47 7.02
C GLU A 478 28.55 -8.16 5.52
N PHE A 479 27.87 -7.07 5.16
CA PHE A 479 27.73 -6.61 3.78
C PHE A 479 29.08 -6.37 3.10
N THR A 480 30.01 -5.69 3.78
CA THR A 480 31.33 -5.42 3.21
C THR A 480 32.18 -6.68 3.03
N GLN A 481 32.01 -7.72 3.87
CA GLN A 481 32.60 -9.04 3.68
C GLN A 481 32.00 -9.76 2.48
N ILE A 482 30.67 -9.75 2.35
CA ILE A 482 29.95 -10.33 1.21
C ILE A 482 30.43 -9.69 -0.10
N ARG A 483 30.70 -8.39 -0.15
CA ARG A 483 31.17 -7.69 -1.35
C ARG A 483 32.55 -8.18 -1.82
N LYS A 484 33.37 -8.74 -0.91
CA LYS A 484 34.69 -9.30 -1.23
C LYS A 484 34.64 -10.70 -1.87
N ILE A 485 33.51 -11.39 -1.80
CA ILE A 485 33.30 -12.69 -2.44
C ILE A 485 33.47 -12.52 -3.95
N LYS A 486 34.44 -13.21 -4.53
CA LYS A 486 34.76 -13.11 -5.98
C LYS A 486 33.67 -13.74 -6.85
N ASP A 487 33.18 -14.91 -6.44
CA ASP A 487 32.12 -15.56 -7.17
C ASP A 487 30.82 -14.74 -7.10
N ARG A 488 30.29 -14.42 -8.29
CA ARG A 488 29.10 -13.56 -8.40
C ARG A 488 27.85 -14.23 -7.84
N PHE A 489 27.77 -15.55 -7.94
CA PHE A 489 26.61 -16.30 -7.51
C PHE A 489 26.61 -16.45 -5.98
N GLU A 490 27.73 -16.88 -5.39
CA GLU A 490 27.91 -16.97 -3.94
C GLU A 490 27.70 -15.59 -3.26
N ARG A 491 28.28 -14.54 -3.83
CA ARG A 491 28.07 -13.18 -3.34
C ARG A 491 26.60 -12.77 -3.32
N LYS A 492 25.86 -13.13 -4.39
CA LYS A 492 24.43 -12.85 -4.47
C LYS A 492 23.64 -13.64 -3.43
N MET A 493 23.96 -14.92 -3.24
CA MET A 493 23.34 -15.75 -2.21
C MET A 493 23.54 -15.19 -0.81
N ALA A 494 24.77 -14.88 -0.46
CA ALA A 494 25.10 -14.31 0.85
C ALA A 494 24.37 -12.98 1.09
N TYR A 495 24.27 -12.10 0.09
CA TYR A 495 23.52 -10.84 0.22
C TYR A 495 22.02 -11.06 0.43
N GLU A 496 21.41 -12.00 -0.29
CA GLU A 496 19.97 -12.28 -0.14
C GLU A 496 19.62 -12.79 1.28
N GLN A 497 20.57 -13.40 2.02
CA GLN A 497 20.37 -13.83 3.42
C GLN A 497 20.26 -12.66 4.41
N ILE A 498 20.95 -11.57 4.16
CA ILE A 498 20.92 -10.39 5.05
C ILE A 498 19.97 -9.30 4.57
N LYS A 499 19.51 -9.36 3.34
CA LYS A 499 18.83 -8.29 2.62
C LYS A 499 17.62 -7.71 3.35
N SER A 500 16.79 -8.55 3.94
CA SER A 500 15.59 -8.12 4.69
C SER A 500 16.00 -7.28 5.90
N ARG A 501 16.94 -7.75 6.73
CA ARG A 501 17.46 -7.01 7.89
C ARG A 501 18.21 -5.76 7.46
N PHE A 502 19.05 -5.87 6.43
CA PHE A 502 19.83 -4.77 5.88
C PHE A 502 18.94 -3.63 5.36
N SER A 503 17.82 -3.96 4.69
CA SER A 503 16.87 -3.00 4.19
C SER A 503 16.14 -2.19 5.27
N GLN A 504 16.12 -2.66 6.53
CA GLN A 504 15.55 -1.92 7.66
C GLN A 504 16.33 -0.64 7.99
N TYR A 505 17.55 -0.51 7.50
CA TYR A 505 18.45 0.63 7.69
C TYR A 505 18.70 1.43 6.42
N ILE A 506 18.00 1.11 5.32
CA ILE A 506 18.11 1.82 4.05
C ILE A 506 16.95 2.81 3.92
N ILE A 507 17.31 4.02 3.48
CA ILE A 507 16.36 5.04 3.03
C ILE A 507 16.66 5.43 1.59
N SER A 508 15.65 5.93 0.89
CA SER A 508 15.79 6.48 -0.46
C SER A 508 15.69 8.00 -0.41
N VAL A 509 16.68 8.68 -0.99
CA VAL A 509 16.76 10.15 -1.05
C VAL A 509 16.93 10.63 -2.49
N PRO A 510 16.49 11.84 -2.85
CA PRO A 510 16.72 12.40 -4.19
C PRO A 510 18.20 12.45 -4.56
N GLN A 511 18.54 12.23 -5.83
CA GLN A 511 19.95 12.37 -6.28
C GLN A 511 20.44 13.82 -6.25
N THR A 512 19.54 14.78 -6.13
CA THR A 512 19.82 16.22 -6.05
C THR A 512 20.17 16.72 -4.64
N ILE A 513 20.36 15.82 -3.67
CA ILE A 513 20.71 16.20 -2.29
C ILE A 513 22.08 16.87 -2.24
N GLU A 514 22.19 17.95 -1.47
CA GLU A 514 23.46 18.65 -1.21
C GLU A 514 24.28 17.90 -0.15
N ASN A 515 23.64 17.43 0.91
CA ASN A 515 24.28 16.70 2.00
C ASN A 515 24.47 15.22 1.63
N ARG A 516 25.49 14.94 0.82
CA ARG A 516 25.75 13.60 0.29
C ARG A 516 26.83 12.88 1.12
N PRO A 517 26.52 11.74 1.76
CA PRO A 517 27.51 10.94 2.46
C PRO A 517 28.45 10.22 1.48
N PRO A 518 29.58 9.67 1.97
CA PRO A 518 30.52 8.93 1.15
C PRO A 518 29.88 7.72 0.48
N VAL A 519 30.40 7.35 -0.70
CA VAL A 519 30.02 6.13 -1.41
C VAL A 519 30.99 5.03 -0.98
N VAL A 520 30.45 3.95 -0.40
CA VAL A 520 31.21 2.76 -0.02
C VAL A 520 30.53 1.54 -0.65
N GLU A 521 31.30 0.70 -1.36
CA GLU A 521 30.78 -0.50 -2.04
C GLU A 521 29.56 -0.24 -2.97
N ASN A 522 29.56 0.91 -3.66
CA ASN A 522 28.48 1.41 -4.54
C ASN A 522 27.16 1.75 -3.83
N LEU A 523 27.20 1.99 -2.52
CA LEU A 523 26.06 2.44 -1.72
C LEU A 523 26.47 3.70 -0.95
N LEU A 524 25.58 4.67 -0.82
CA LEU A 524 25.81 5.78 0.10
C LEU A 524 25.75 5.25 1.54
N TYR A 525 26.70 5.66 2.37
CA TYR A 525 26.87 5.14 3.71
C TYR A 525 27.08 6.25 4.73
N VAL A 526 26.27 6.21 5.77
CA VAL A 526 26.39 7.10 6.94
C VAL A 526 26.94 6.27 8.11
N PRO A 527 28.25 6.42 8.47
CA PRO A 527 28.82 5.73 9.62
C PRO A 527 28.27 6.30 10.93
N TYR A 528 28.30 5.51 12.00
CA TYR A 528 27.79 5.91 13.31
C TYR A 528 28.46 7.20 13.83
N GLU A 529 29.76 7.36 13.60
CA GLU A 529 30.54 8.51 14.04
C GLU A 529 30.13 9.82 13.35
N GLN A 530 29.50 9.72 12.16
CA GLN A 530 29.01 10.87 11.37
C GLN A 530 27.47 10.91 11.34
N LEU A 531 26.81 10.14 12.20
CA LEU A 531 25.35 10.02 12.18
C LEU A 531 24.69 11.40 12.31
N GLU A 532 25.17 12.23 13.23
CA GLU A 532 24.58 13.54 13.49
C GLU A 532 24.75 14.53 12.34
N ASP A 533 25.72 14.34 11.43
CA ASP A 533 25.91 15.20 10.27
C ASP A 533 24.82 14.97 9.21
N PHE A 534 24.40 13.72 9.03
CA PHE A 534 23.51 13.31 7.96
C PHE A 534 22.11 12.91 8.41
N TYR A 535 21.94 12.50 9.66
CA TYR A 535 20.70 11.93 10.14
C TYR A 535 20.32 12.47 11.52
N ASP A 536 19.10 12.95 11.63
CA ASP A 536 18.49 13.38 12.88
C ASP A 536 17.55 12.29 13.41
N LYS A 537 17.71 11.92 14.68
CA LYS A 537 16.93 10.81 15.26
C LYS A 537 15.44 11.08 15.32
N GLU A 538 15.00 12.34 15.29
CA GLU A 538 13.59 12.72 15.30
C GLU A 538 13.00 12.84 13.90
N THR A 539 13.69 13.54 12.99
CA THR A 539 13.18 13.92 11.66
C THR A 539 13.80 13.13 10.50
N GLY A 540 14.79 12.28 10.77
CA GLY A 540 15.44 11.44 9.76
C GLY A 540 16.52 12.14 8.97
N TYR A 541 16.70 11.76 7.72
CA TYR A 541 17.79 12.22 6.89
C TYR A 541 17.75 13.75 6.64
N LYS A 542 18.94 14.38 6.73
CA LYS A 542 19.13 15.82 6.50
C LYS A 542 19.48 16.05 5.04
N LEU A 543 18.53 16.59 4.25
CA LEU A 543 18.73 16.86 2.81
C LEU A 543 19.70 18.02 2.54
N GLU A 544 19.73 19.00 3.42
CA GLU A 544 20.56 20.20 3.30
C GLU A 544 21.84 20.02 4.11
N GLY A 545 22.99 20.39 3.57
CA GLY A 545 24.24 20.48 4.29
C GLY A 545 24.14 21.54 5.40
N GLY A 546 24.57 21.17 6.61
CA GLY A 546 24.46 22.06 7.75
C GLY A 546 25.21 23.37 7.56
N VAL A 547 24.51 24.38 7.17
CA VAL A 547 24.54 25.79 7.57
C VAL A 547 23.34 26.43 6.89
N MET A 548 22.21 26.60 7.59
CA MET A 548 21.30 27.64 7.17
C MET A 548 22.01 28.98 7.45
N VAL A 549 22.49 29.61 6.38
CA VAL A 549 22.70 31.05 6.42
C VAL A 549 21.30 31.65 6.36
N PHE A 550 20.93 32.32 7.45
CA PHE A 550 19.67 33.03 7.63
C PHE A 550 19.48 34.14 6.58
#